data_ea434af95c84a7a9f38087c8ba2cc371
#
_entry.id   ea434af95c84a7a9f38087c8ba2cc371
#
_cell.length_a   1.000
_cell.length_b   1.000
_cell.length_c   1.000
_cell.angle_alpha   90.00
_cell.angle_beta   90.00
_cell.angle_gamma   90.00
#
_symmetry.space_group_name_H-M   'P 1'
#
loop_
_entity.id
_entity.type
_entity.pdbx_description
1 polymer ?
#
loop_
_entity_poly.entity_id
_entity_poly.type
_entity_poly.pdbx_seq_one_letter_code
_entity_poly.pdbx_strand_id
1 'polypeptide(L)'
;MKRRELFQTLAPHGLHSPKLGPKGLSREEAQALASRIMELSAANETQVNISSGWRGNTRFAVNRITTAGTSDNVSATVTARFGQRSASATTNRFDEASLAEVVKSAADLARLAPENPELMPLLDAQNYIPSQGYYDSTADLDAAVRGEVGASAIRLAKEAGDLKAAGFLDCRAGASALANSAGLFAYQPATSLDYSLTVRTDDGTGSGWAGRGARDWGTVPYDALHRIAVDKAQLSRSPRSLEPGTYTVVLEPQAVADLIGLLAGSLDARRADEGRSAFSATGGGTRVGEQIVDSRITLRSDPQGLGSTPWAGDGMPLEPVTWVEDGVLRNLYYNRFWADKQGAKPTGTPGSLRMSGEDNSLEDLIRGTRRGVLVTRLWYIRNIDPRTILYTGLTRDGNFLIEDGRVVHPVNNFRWNDSPLFALSKLEAMSRPVRVRANREVPAVRVGEFTFSSVSEAV
;
A
#
# COMPACT_ATOMS: atom_id res chain seq x y z
N MET A 1 -20.19 -10.36 16.78
CA MET A 1 -20.35 -9.97 18.20
C MET A 1 -20.26 -8.45 18.28
N LYS A 2 -21.23 -7.77 18.93
CA LYS A 2 -21.17 -6.32 19.09
C LYS A 2 -20.16 -5.95 20.16
N ARG A 3 -19.46 -4.83 20.05
CA ARG A 3 -18.45 -4.35 21.02
C ARG A 3 -18.92 -4.44 22.48
N ARG A 4 -20.22 -4.18 22.73
CA ARG A 4 -20.82 -4.34 24.07
C ARG A 4 -20.79 -5.79 24.61
N GLU A 5 -20.88 -6.77 23.73
CA GLU A 5 -20.90 -8.20 24.13
C GLU A 5 -19.48 -8.69 24.48
N LEU A 6 -18.43 -8.12 23.84
CA LEU A 6 -17.03 -8.42 24.17
C LEU A 6 -16.70 -8.03 25.63
N PHE A 7 -17.20 -6.87 26.10
CA PHE A 7 -16.96 -6.37 27.45
C PHE A 7 -17.73 -7.12 28.54
N GLN A 8 -18.90 -7.61 28.22
CA GLN A 8 -19.65 -8.43 29.19
C GLN A 8 -18.98 -9.77 29.49
N THR A 9 -18.18 -10.28 28.55
CA THR A 9 -17.43 -11.54 28.71
C THR A 9 -16.04 -11.37 29.33
N LEU A 10 -15.43 -10.18 29.22
CA LEU A 10 -14.07 -9.92 29.73
C LEU A 10 -14.01 -9.21 31.10
N ALA A 11 -15.13 -8.73 31.64
CA ALA A 11 -15.16 -7.96 32.88
C ALA A 11 -15.52 -8.83 34.10
N PRO A 12 -14.62 -8.99 35.09
CA PRO A 12 -15.03 -9.23 36.46
C PRO A 12 -15.38 -7.86 37.07
N HIS A 13 -16.67 -7.62 37.26
CA HIS A 13 -17.26 -6.57 38.09
C HIS A 13 -16.67 -5.14 38.08
N GLY A 14 -17.35 -4.21 37.39
CA GLY A 14 -17.31 -2.82 37.78
C GLY A 14 -16.68 -1.78 36.83
N LEU A 15 -16.55 -2.03 35.54
CA LEU A 15 -16.12 -0.98 34.60
C LEU A 15 -17.32 -0.24 33.98
N HIS A 16 -17.39 1.05 34.24
CA HIS A 16 -18.35 1.99 33.67
C HIS A 16 -18.28 2.02 32.15
N SER A 17 -19.43 2.25 31.49
CA SER A 17 -19.55 2.38 30.03
C SER A 17 -18.44 3.28 29.47
N PRO A 18 -17.62 2.77 28.53
CA PRO A 18 -16.55 3.59 27.99
C PRO A 18 -17.11 4.75 27.18
N LYS A 19 -16.52 5.93 27.33
CA LYS A 19 -16.67 7.05 26.38
C LYS A 19 -16.28 6.51 25.00
N LEU A 20 -17.02 6.89 23.96
CA LEU A 20 -16.74 6.56 22.55
C LEU A 20 -15.26 6.89 22.24
N GLY A 21 -14.41 5.90 22.32
CA GLY A 21 -13.03 5.95 21.85
C GLY A 21 -12.97 5.68 20.33
N PRO A 22 -11.78 5.67 19.74
CA PRO A 22 -11.61 5.36 18.32
C PRO A 22 -12.32 4.05 17.95
N LYS A 23 -12.85 3.96 16.74
CA LYS A 23 -13.43 2.70 16.23
C LYS A 23 -12.36 1.60 16.32
N GLY A 24 -12.72 0.47 16.90
CA GLY A 24 -11.80 -0.60 17.28
C GLY A 24 -11.62 -0.67 18.81
N LEU A 25 -10.76 -1.56 19.27
CA LEU A 25 -10.43 -1.68 20.69
C LEU A 25 -9.59 -0.48 21.14
N SER A 26 -9.81 -0.02 22.37
CA SER A 26 -8.89 0.92 23.00
C SER A 26 -7.54 0.24 23.33
N ARG A 27 -6.57 1.04 23.76
CA ARG A 27 -5.26 0.52 24.20
C ARG A 27 -5.41 -0.44 25.37
N GLU A 28 -6.22 -0.06 26.35
CA GLU A 28 -6.48 -0.84 27.58
C GLU A 28 -7.23 -2.15 27.25
N GLU A 29 -8.23 -2.07 26.36
CA GLU A 29 -8.98 -3.24 25.90
C GLU A 29 -8.09 -4.24 25.17
N ALA A 30 -7.24 -3.74 24.26
CA ALA A 30 -6.29 -4.58 23.51
C ALA A 30 -5.23 -5.20 24.42
N GLN A 31 -4.75 -4.45 25.42
CA GLN A 31 -3.79 -4.95 26.40
C GLN A 31 -4.41 -6.03 27.30
N ALA A 32 -5.62 -5.81 27.80
CA ALA A 32 -6.32 -6.78 28.62
C ALA A 32 -6.58 -8.10 27.85
N LEU A 33 -7.02 -8.01 26.59
CA LEU A 33 -7.21 -9.18 25.73
C LEU A 33 -5.89 -9.93 25.50
N ALA A 34 -4.82 -9.23 25.18
CA ALA A 34 -3.50 -9.82 24.95
C ALA A 34 -2.98 -10.51 26.23
N SER A 35 -3.11 -9.87 27.41
CA SER A 35 -2.71 -10.43 28.69
C SER A 35 -3.49 -11.70 28.98
N ARG A 36 -4.81 -11.70 28.77
CA ARG A 36 -5.63 -12.89 29.00
C ARG A 36 -5.23 -14.06 28.10
N ILE A 37 -4.92 -13.80 26.82
CA ILE A 37 -4.44 -14.85 25.91
C ILE A 37 -3.09 -15.40 26.37
N MET A 38 -2.18 -14.55 26.82
CA MET A 38 -0.85 -14.95 27.32
C MET A 38 -0.95 -15.79 28.60
N GLU A 39 -1.86 -15.46 29.53
CA GLU A 39 -2.12 -16.25 30.75
C GLU A 39 -2.58 -17.69 30.47
N LEU A 40 -3.31 -17.88 29.37
CA LEU A 40 -3.79 -19.19 28.93
C LEU A 40 -2.70 -20.03 28.22
N SER A 41 -1.57 -19.42 27.87
CA SER A 41 -0.55 -20.08 27.07
C SER A 41 0.41 -20.90 27.92
N ALA A 42 0.64 -22.14 27.50
CA ALA A 42 1.67 -23.04 28.04
C ALA A 42 2.91 -23.14 27.12
N ALA A 43 3.03 -22.27 26.10
CA ALA A 43 4.18 -22.24 25.21
C ALA A 43 5.41 -21.59 25.88
N ASN A 44 6.62 -21.92 25.39
CA ASN A 44 7.84 -21.26 25.88
C ASN A 44 7.82 -19.75 25.61
N GLU A 45 7.35 -19.38 24.42
CA GLU A 45 7.15 -17.99 24.02
C GLU A 45 5.79 -17.85 23.32
N THR A 46 5.12 -16.74 23.55
CA THR A 46 3.82 -16.43 22.92
C THR A 46 3.82 -15.00 22.40
N GLN A 47 3.33 -14.82 21.17
CA GLN A 47 3.05 -13.50 20.60
C GLN A 47 1.57 -13.41 20.25
N VAL A 48 0.96 -12.25 20.47
CA VAL A 48 -0.44 -11.96 20.18
C VAL A 48 -0.50 -10.74 19.28
N ASN A 49 -1.09 -10.89 18.08
CA ASN A 49 -1.41 -9.79 17.20
C ASN A 49 -2.92 -9.58 17.20
N ILE A 50 -3.35 -8.36 17.53
CA ILE A 50 -4.76 -7.98 17.57
C ILE A 50 -5.02 -6.94 16.47
N SER A 51 -6.07 -7.19 15.68
CA SER A 51 -6.60 -6.23 14.72
C SER A 51 -8.06 -6.00 15.03
N SER A 52 -8.45 -4.75 15.16
CA SER A 52 -9.82 -4.38 15.46
C SER A 52 -10.23 -3.16 14.66
N GLY A 53 -11.47 -3.11 14.19
CA GLY A 53 -11.91 -1.91 13.49
C GLY A 53 -13.20 -2.06 12.71
N TRP A 54 -13.59 -0.92 12.21
CA TRP A 54 -14.70 -0.71 11.30
C TRP A 54 -14.21 -0.59 9.87
N ARG A 55 -14.99 -1.13 8.95
CA ARG A 55 -14.85 -0.92 7.52
C ARG A 55 -16.16 -0.50 6.93
N GLY A 56 -16.19 0.59 6.16
CA GLY A 56 -17.32 1.03 5.37
C GLY A 56 -16.97 1.12 3.90
N ASN A 57 -17.75 0.51 3.02
CA ASN A 57 -17.51 0.59 1.59
C ASN A 57 -18.74 1.05 0.82
N THR A 58 -18.47 1.62 -0.37
CA THR A 58 -19.51 1.92 -1.38
C THR A 58 -18.93 1.56 -2.74
N ARG A 59 -19.64 0.70 -3.46
CA ARG A 59 -19.31 0.32 -4.83
C ARG A 59 -20.43 0.77 -5.75
N PHE A 60 -20.09 1.31 -6.89
CA PHE A 60 -21.01 1.65 -7.95
C PHE A 60 -20.48 1.19 -9.30
N ALA A 61 -21.36 0.85 -10.21
CA ALA A 61 -21.05 0.44 -11.57
C ALA A 61 -22.23 0.74 -12.49
N VAL A 62 -21.94 1.04 -13.74
CA VAL A 62 -22.95 1.35 -14.75
C VAL A 62 -23.97 2.39 -14.23
N ASN A 63 -23.44 3.46 -13.64
CA ASN A 63 -24.22 4.59 -13.08
C ASN A 63 -25.25 4.20 -12.00
N ARG A 64 -24.96 3.16 -11.22
CA ARG A 64 -25.80 2.72 -10.07
C ARG A 64 -24.91 2.33 -8.89
N ILE A 65 -25.32 2.68 -7.70
CA ILE A 65 -24.73 2.12 -6.47
C ILE A 65 -25.15 0.65 -6.41
N THR A 66 -24.17 -0.25 -6.37
CA THR A 66 -24.38 -1.70 -6.39
C THR A 66 -24.21 -2.32 -5.02
N THR A 67 -23.37 -1.74 -4.17
CA THR A 67 -23.13 -2.23 -2.81
C THR A 67 -22.78 -1.06 -1.91
N ALA A 68 -23.39 -1.02 -0.73
CA ALA A 68 -22.99 -0.17 0.39
C ALA A 68 -22.96 -1.06 1.63
N GLY A 69 -21.77 -1.29 2.18
CA GLY A 69 -21.58 -2.20 3.31
C GLY A 69 -20.90 -1.52 4.47
N THR A 70 -21.16 -2.06 5.66
CA THR A 70 -20.44 -1.71 6.90
C THR A 70 -20.19 -2.99 7.67
N SER A 71 -18.98 -3.15 8.19
CA SER A 71 -18.62 -4.29 9.04
C SER A 71 -17.70 -3.84 10.17
N ASP A 72 -17.90 -4.42 11.33
CA ASP A 72 -16.99 -4.34 12.46
C ASP A 72 -16.36 -5.70 12.65
N ASN A 73 -15.05 -5.73 12.84
CA ASN A 73 -14.31 -6.96 13.07
C ASN A 73 -13.27 -6.77 14.16
N VAL A 74 -13.10 -7.81 14.98
CA VAL A 74 -11.98 -7.95 15.89
C VAL A 74 -11.41 -9.34 15.68
N SER A 75 -10.10 -9.46 15.58
CA SER A 75 -9.41 -10.74 15.49
C SER A 75 -8.14 -10.72 16.32
N ALA A 76 -7.82 -11.88 16.90
CA ALA A 76 -6.56 -12.13 17.59
C ALA A 76 -5.86 -13.32 16.95
N THR A 77 -4.61 -13.12 16.54
CA THR A 77 -3.72 -14.21 16.09
C THR A 77 -2.73 -14.49 17.19
N VAL A 78 -2.75 -15.74 17.68
CA VAL A 78 -1.85 -16.24 18.69
C VAL A 78 -0.76 -17.05 18.01
N THR A 79 0.49 -16.69 18.23
CA THR A 79 1.67 -17.44 17.78
C THR A 79 2.34 -18.09 18.98
N ALA A 80 2.34 -19.41 19.03
CA ALA A 80 3.02 -20.20 20.05
C ALA A 80 4.38 -20.69 19.55
N ARG A 81 5.37 -20.75 20.44
CA ARG A 81 6.73 -21.22 20.13
C ARG A 81 7.21 -22.23 21.16
N PHE A 82 7.87 -23.29 20.67
CA PHE A 82 8.56 -24.31 21.47
C PHE A 82 9.96 -24.51 20.87
N GLY A 83 10.96 -23.86 21.46
CA GLY A 83 12.30 -23.78 20.87
C GLY A 83 12.25 -23.14 19.48
N GLN A 84 12.74 -23.85 18.47
CA GLN A 84 12.74 -23.41 17.07
C GLN A 84 11.44 -23.74 16.29
N ARG A 85 10.42 -24.22 16.95
CA ARG A 85 9.13 -24.58 16.36
C ARG A 85 8.11 -23.49 16.64
N SER A 86 7.37 -23.08 15.63
CA SER A 86 6.40 -21.98 15.75
C SER A 86 5.19 -22.24 14.87
N ALA A 87 4.00 -21.95 15.38
CA ALA A 87 2.78 -21.93 14.60
C ALA A 87 1.79 -20.91 15.16
N SER A 88 0.81 -20.53 14.34
CA SER A 88 -0.20 -19.54 14.70
C SER A 88 -1.60 -20.08 14.49
N ALA A 89 -2.53 -19.61 15.33
CA ALA A 89 -3.96 -19.78 15.15
C ALA A 89 -4.67 -18.44 15.36
N THR A 90 -5.81 -18.25 14.70
CA THR A 90 -6.55 -16.98 14.73
C THR A 90 -7.99 -17.21 15.18
N THR A 91 -8.51 -16.31 16.02
CA THR A 91 -9.91 -16.29 16.42
C THR A 91 -10.52 -14.89 16.27
N ASN A 92 -11.83 -14.84 16.05
CA ASN A 92 -12.67 -13.65 16.18
C ASN A 92 -13.74 -13.82 17.26
N ARG A 93 -13.59 -14.84 18.14
CA ARG A 93 -14.42 -15.13 19.30
C ARG A 93 -13.59 -14.97 20.56
N PHE A 94 -14.13 -14.27 21.57
CA PHE A 94 -13.37 -13.82 22.73
C PHE A 94 -14.00 -14.26 24.06
N ASP A 95 -14.92 -15.24 24.02
CA ASP A 95 -15.33 -15.98 25.20
C ASP A 95 -14.19 -16.88 25.68
N GLU A 96 -14.18 -17.20 26.97
CA GLU A 96 -13.09 -17.94 27.61
C GLU A 96 -12.77 -19.28 26.94
N ALA A 97 -13.79 -20.02 26.51
CA ALA A 97 -13.60 -21.29 25.82
C ALA A 97 -12.93 -21.12 24.45
N SER A 98 -13.34 -20.10 23.69
CA SER A 98 -12.75 -19.80 22.38
C SER A 98 -11.32 -19.28 22.49
N LEU A 99 -10.99 -18.52 23.54
CA LEU A 99 -9.61 -18.10 23.82
C LEU A 99 -8.73 -19.30 24.20
N ALA A 100 -9.22 -20.18 25.04
CA ALA A 100 -8.49 -21.40 25.39
C ALA A 100 -8.28 -22.31 24.17
N GLU A 101 -9.30 -22.41 23.28
CA GLU A 101 -9.22 -23.21 22.07
C GLU A 101 -8.17 -22.68 21.09
N VAL A 102 -8.12 -21.37 20.82
CA VAL A 102 -7.15 -20.79 19.89
C VAL A 102 -5.73 -20.91 20.41
N VAL A 103 -5.52 -20.72 21.73
CA VAL A 103 -4.21 -20.88 22.38
C VAL A 103 -3.75 -22.33 22.29
N LYS A 104 -4.64 -23.28 22.62
CA LYS A 104 -4.36 -24.72 22.49
C LYS A 104 -4.03 -25.08 21.03
N SER A 105 -4.81 -24.63 20.09
CA SER A 105 -4.59 -24.90 18.65
C SER A 105 -3.23 -24.38 18.18
N ALA A 106 -2.85 -23.15 18.54
CA ALA A 106 -1.55 -22.59 18.21
C ALA A 106 -0.41 -23.45 18.81
N ALA A 107 -0.55 -23.85 20.08
CA ALA A 107 0.44 -24.68 20.78
C ALA A 107 0.58 -26.08 20.16
N ASP A 108 -0.53 -26.75 19.86
CA ASP A 108 -0.52 -28.09 19.26
C ASP A 108 0.10 -28.08 17.85
N LEU A 109 -0.26 -27.08 17.03
CA LEU A 109 0.34 -26.88 15.71
C LEU A 109 1.85 -26.58 15.82
N ALA A 110 2.27 -25.77 16.79
CA ALA A 110 3.68 -25.42 16.98
C ALA A 110 4.53 -26.64 17.37
N ARG A 111 3.99 -27.56 18.18
CA ARG A 111 4.69 -28.82 18.55
C ARG A 111 4.91 -29.74 17.35
N LEU A 112 4.00 -29.70 16.37
CA LEU A 112 4.07 -30.50 15.15
C LEU A 112 4.85 -29.82 14.03
N ALA A 113 5.08 -28.50 14.12
CA ALA A 113 5.79 -27.75 13.10
C ALA A 113 7.26 -28.21 12.99
N PRO A 114 7.87 -28.16 11.79
CA PRO A 114 9.31 -28.36 11.65
C PRO A 114 10.08 -27.25 12.37
N GLU A 115 11.32 -27.56 12.76
CA GLU A 115 12.22 -26.55 13.31
C GLU A 115 12.59 -25.51 12.26
N ASN A 116 12.55 -24.26 12.64
CA ASN A 116 12.99 -23.15 11.82
C ASN A 116 14.26 -22.53 12.41
N PRO A 117 15.45 -22.81 11.84
CA PRO A 117 16.72 -22.30 12.36
C PRO A 117 16.85 -20.77 12.23
N GLU A 118 15.95 -20.12 11.50
CA GLU A 118 15.92 -18.68 11.32
C GLU A 118 14.98 -17.97 12.32
N LEU A 119 14.36 -18.72 13.23
CA LEU A 119 13.45 -18.14 14.22
C LEU A 119 14.23 -17.37 15.27
N MET A 120 14.08 -16.04 15.24
CA MET A 120 14.73 -15.14 16.19
C MET A 120 13.95 -15.08 17.52
N PRO A 121 14.61 -14.89 18.67
CA PRO A 121 13.92 -14.67 19.95
C PRO A 121 12.93 -13.53 19.90
N LEU A 122 11.89 -13.55 20.73
CA LEU A 122 10.97 -12.43 20.88
C LEU A 122 11.73 -11.18 21.38
N LEU A 123 11.29 -10.03 20.94
CA LEU A 123 11.79 -8.76 21.45
C LEU A 123 11.15 -8.43 22.80
N ASP A 124 11.92 -7.90 23.72
CA ASP A 124 11.45 -7.25 24.95
C ASP A 124 10.71 -5.93 24.66
N ALA A 125 10.38 -5.18 25.68
CA ALA A 125 9.72 -3.89 25.57
C ALA A 125 10.51 -2.94 24.65
N GLN A 126 9.82 -2.37 23.66
CA GLN A 126 10.39 -1.48 22.66
C GLN A 126 9.83 -0.06 22.76
N ASN A 127 10.61 0.91 22.29
CA ASN A 127 10.18 2.30 22.13
C ASN A 127 9.82 2.54 20.66
N TYR A 128 8.64 3.11 20.43
CA TYR A 128 8.15 3.43 19.09
C TYR A 128 8.02 4.92 18.88
N ILE A 129 8.48 5.42 17.74
CA ILE A 129 8.24 6.82 17.36
C ILE A 129 6.75 6.99 17.07
N PRO A 130 6.07 7.96 17.71
CA PRO A 130 4.65 8.18 17.51
C PRO A 130 4.29 8.48 16.04
N SER A 131 3.17 7.96 15.58
CA SER A 131 2.66 8.13 14.22
C SER A 131 1.24 8.69 14.25
N GLN A 132 1.00 9.81 13.55
CA GLN A 132 -0.33 10.40 13.39
C GLN A 132 -1.10 9.66 12.29
N GLY A 133 -1.73 8.56 12.63
CA GLY A 133 -2.43 7.70 11.68
C GLY A 133 -3.95 7.71 11.74
N TYR A 134 -4.57 8.35 12.75
CA TYR A 134 -6.02 8.31 12.99
C TYR A 134 -6.66 9.70 12.85
N TYR A 135 -7.76 9.76 12.10
CA TYR A 135 -8.53 10.96 11.81
C TYR A 135 -10.02 10.71 12.00
N ASP A 136 -10.68 11.48 12.86
CA ASP A 136 -12.11 11.38 13.16
C ASP A 136 -12.96 11.63 11.89
N SER A 137 -12.49 12.54 11.02
CA SER A 137 -13.12 12.81 9.72
C SER A 137 -13.35 11.55 8.86
N THR A 138 -12.45 10.55 8.98
CA THR A 138 -12.56 9.26 8.28
C THR A 138 -13.27 8.22 9.14
N ALA A 139 -13.04 8.23 10.45
CA ALA A 139 -13.61 7.25 11.37
C ALA A 139 -15.13 7.38 11.49
N ASP A 140 -15.68 8.61 11.45
CA ASP A 140 -17.08 8.90 11.69
C ASP A 140 -17.94 8.94 10.42
N LEU A 141 -17.38 8.50 9.27
CA LEU A 141 -18.11 8.44 8.02
C LEU A 141 -19.33 7.50 8.09
N ASP A 142 -20.49 8.04 7.79
CA ASP A 142 -21.70 7.25 7.61
C ASP A 142 -21.87 6.75 6.17
N ALA A 143 -22.91 5.93 5.96
CA ALA A 143 -23.19 5.37 4.64
C ALA A 143 -23.72 6.41 3.64
N ALA A 144 -24.42 7.46 4.12
CA ALA A 144 -24.98 8.51 3.27
C ALA A 144 -23.86 9.37 2.67
N VAL A 145 -22.89 9.79 3.50
CA VAL A 145 -21.72 10.56 3.04
C VAL A 145 -20.91 9.77 2.00
N ARG A 146 -20.66 8.48 2.26
CA ARG A 146 -19.98 7.62 1.28
C ARG A 146 -20.80 7.42 0.00
N GLY A 147 -22.13 7.31 0.13
CA GLY A 147 -23.05 7.20 -1.00
C GLY A 147 -23.06 8.44 -1.88
N GLU A 148 -23.00 9.64 -1.28
CA GLU A 148 -22.98 10.90 -2.02
C GLU A 148 -21.75 11.06 -2.91
N VAL A 149 -20.57 10.56 -2.52
CA VAL A 149 -19.40 10.54 -3.41
C VAL A 149 -19.68 9.72 -4.67
N GLY A 150 -20.29 8.55 -4.54
CA GLY A 150 -20.68 7.74 -5.70
C GLY A 150 -21.77 8.40 -6.53
N ALA A 151 -22.77 8.98 -5.88
CA ALA A 151 -23.87 9.70 -6.54
C ALA A 151 -23.36 10.93 -7.31
N SER A 152 -22.44 11.69 -6.75
CA SER A 152 -21.82 12.84 -7.41
C SER A 152 -21.02 12.42 -8.65
N ALA A 153 -20.22 11.37 -8.57
CA ALA A 153 -19.49 10.82 -9.72
C ALA A 153 -20.45 10.36 -10.85
N ILE A 154 -21.52 9.67 -10.48
CA ILE A 154 -22.54 9.21 -11.43
C ILE A 154 -23.27 10.40 -12.09
N ARG A 155 -23.63 11.42 -11.31
CA ARG A 155 -24.29 12.64 -11.79
C ARG A 155 -23.43 13.33 -12.82
N LEU A 156 -22.16 13.60 -12.51
CA LEU A 156 -21.22 14.26 -13.41
C LEU A 156 -21.00 13.45 -14.70
N ALA A 157 -20.88 12.11 -14.60
CA ALA A 157 -20.74 11.26 -15.78
C ALA A 157 -21.95 11.33 -16.71
N LYS A 158 -23.18 11.39 -16.17
CA LYS A 158 -24.42 11.55 -16.94
C LYS A 158 -24.55 12.95 -17.57
N GLU A 159 -24.18 13.98 -16.83
CA GLU A 159 -24.21 15.36 -17.32
C GLU A 159 -23.21 15.60 -18.44
N ALA A 160 -22.09 14.88 -18.43
CA ALA A 160 -21.07 14.95 -19.48
C ALA A 160 -21.41 14.17 -20.76
N GLY A 161 -22.59 13.54 -20.83
CA GLY A 161 -23.10 12.73 -21.94
C GLY A 161 -23.32 11.27 -21.53
N ASP A 162 -23.35 10.36 -22.52
CA ASP A 162 -23.60 8.92 -22.27
C ASP A 162 -22.37 8.20 -21.70
N LEU A 163 -21.86 8.69 -20.56
CA LEU A 163 -20.73 8.08 -19.87
C LEU A 163 -21.20 7.15 -18.75
N LYS A 164 -20.47 6.10 -18.51
CA LYS A 164 -20.71 5.11 -17.47
C LYS A 164 -19.64 5.17 -16.39
N ALA A 165 -20.04 5.58 -15.20
CA ALA A 165 -19.18 5.60 -14.01
C ALA A 165 -19.21 4.24 -13.31
N ALA A 166 -18.03 3.78 -12.90
CA ALA A 166 -17.81 2.64 -12.03
C ALA A 166 -16.71 3.00 -11.03
N GLY A 167 -16.95 2.73 -9.74
CA GLY A 167 -15.98 3.10 -8.73
C GLY A 167 -16.13 2.33 -7.44
N PHE A 168 -15.15 2.52 -6.58
CA PHE A 168 -15.08 1.90 -5.28
C PHE A 168 -14.48 2.88 -4.26
N LEU A 169 -15.15 3.02 -3.14
CA LEU A 169 -14.70 3.72 -1.96
C LEU A 169 -14.63 2.73 -0.81
N ASP A 170 -13.47 2.56 -0.20
CA ASP A 170 -13.22 1.71 0.97
C ASP A 170 -12.65 2.58 2.09
N CYS A 171 -13.35 2.68 3.20
CA CYS A 171 -12.94 3.46 4.38
C CYS A 171 -12.77 2.52 5.56
N ARG A 172 -11.72 2.75 6.35
CA ARG A 172 -11.39 1.94 7.52
C ARG A 172 -10.97 2.84 8.68
N ALA A 173 -11.37 2.43 9.88
CA ALA A 173 -10.92 3.01 11.12
C ALA A 173 -10.78 1.91 12.17
N GLY A 174 -9.68 1.87 12.88
CA GLY A 174 -9.46 0.81 13.86
C GLY A 174 -8.13 0.90 14.56
N ALA A 175 -7.74 -0.18 15.21
CA ALA A 175 -6.48 -0.26 15.91
C ALA A 175 -5.79 -1.61 15.68
N SER A 176 -4.48 -1.58 15.68
CA SER A 176 -3.62 -2.74 15.72
C SER A 176 -2.87 -2.76 17.05
N ALA A 177 -2.73 -3.95 17.65
CA ALA A 177 -1.87 -4.15 18.80
C ALA A 177 -1.01 -5.40 18.62
N LEU A 178 0.16 -5.38 19.22
CA LEU A 178 1.07 -6.51 19.31
C LEU A 178 1.56 -6.63 20.73
N ALA A 179 1.50 -7.82 21.29
CA ALA A 179 2.03 -8.14 22.61
C ALA A 179 2.79 -9.46 22.57
N ASN A 180 3.74 -9.66 23.47
CA ASN A 180 4.42 -10.95 23.60
C ASN A 180 4.82 -11.25 25.04
N SER A 181 5.20 -12.50 25.28
CA SER A 181 5.61 -13.01 26.60
C SER A 181 6.95 -12.46 27.10
N ALA A 182 7.73 -11.75 26.27
CA ALA A 182 8.95 -11.04 26.67
C ALA A 182 8.68 -9.61 27.18
N GLY A 183 7.41 -9.21 27.31
CA GLY A 183 7.00 -7.92 27.87
C GLY A 183 6.77 -6.79 26.86
N LEU A 184 6.84 -7.07 25.56
CA LEU A 184 6.51 -6.09 24.54
C LEU A 184 5.00 -5.87 24.47
N PHE A 185 4.58 -4.60 24.41
CA PHE A 185 3.24 -4.17 24.04
C PHE A 185 3.27 -2.94 23.15
N ALA A 186 2.67 -3.05 21.99
CA ALA A 186 2.54 -1.97 21.01
C ALA A 186 1.06 -1.78 20.64
N TYR A 187 0.64 -0.53 20.41
CA TYR A 187 -0.72 -0.18 20.02
C TYR A 187 -0.73 1.05 19.12
N GLN A 188 -1.44 0.96 17.99
CA GLN A 188 -1.59 2.04 17.02
C GLN A 188 -3.01 2.10 16.49
N PRO A 189 -3.75 3.20 16.71
CA PRO A 189 -4.98 3.48 16.00
C PRO A 189 -4.66 4.06 14.62
N ALA A 190 -5.44 3.70 13.62
CA ALA A 190 -5.27 4.22 12.26
C ALA A 190 -6.58 4.28 11.48
N THR A 191 -6.65 5.25 10.58
CA THR A 191 -7.66 5.34 9.53
C THR A 191 -7.03 5.18 8.17
N SER A 192 -7.79 4.74 7.20
CA SER A 192 -7.42 4.77 5.80
C SER A 192 -8.65 4.82 4.91
N LEU A 193 -8.50 5.42 3.76
CA LEU A 193 -9.47 5.35 2.69
C LEU A 193 -8.77 5.15 1.36
N ASP A 194 -9.43 4.42 0.46
CA ASP A 194 -9.05 4.26 -0.93
C ASP A 194 -10.27 4.55 -1.80
N TYR A 195 -10.11 5.52 -2.69
CA TYR A 195 -11.10 5.88 -3.69
C TYR A 195 -10.58 5.65 -5.09
N SER A 196 -11.39 5.03 -5.94
CA SER A 196 -11.10 4.87 -7.36
C SER A 196 -12.37 5.06 -8.19
N LEU A 197 -12.23 5.78 -9.29
CA LEU A 197 -13.27 6.02 -10.28
C LEU A 197 -12.73 5.70 -11.68
N THR A 198 -13.44 4.86 -12.41
CA THR A 198 -13.28 4.67 -13.85
C THR A 198 -14.56 5.15 -14.54
N VAL A 199 -14.40 5.99 -15.53
CA VAL A 199 -15.49 6.44 -16.40
C VAL A 199 -15.23 5.91 -17.80
N ARG A 200 -16.26 5.40 -18.45
CA ARG A 200 -16.18 4.84 -19.81
C ARG A 200 -17.23 5.45 -20.72
N THR A 201 -16.88 5.54 -21.98
CA THR A 201 -17.82 5.89 -23.05
C THR A 201 -18.77 4.70 -23.32
N ASP A 202 -19.96 4.97 -23.82
CA ASP A 202 -20.97 3.94 -24.07
C ASP A 202 -20.54 2.94 -25.18
N ASP A 203 -19.83 3.46 -26.19
CA ASP A 203 -19.24 2.66 -27.26
C ASP A 203 -18.03 1.81 -26.80
N GLY A 204 -17.59 1.96 -25.56
CA GLY A 204 -16.47 1.22 -24.97
C GLY A 204 -15.08 1.65 -25.45
N THR A 205 -14.97 2.64 -26.34
CA THR A 205 -13.68 3.05 -26.93
C THR A 205 -12.86 3.96 -26.00
N GLY A 206 -13.54 4.73 -25.13
CA GLY A 206 -12.91 5.67 -24.22
C GLY A 206 -12.98 5.20 -22.75
N SER A 207 -11.90 5.41 -22.03
CA SER A 207 -11.83 5.12 -20.59
C SER A 207 -10.94 6.15 -19.89
N GLY A 208 -11.40 6.67 -18.76
CA GLY A 208 -10.64 7.56 -17.90
C GLY A 208 -10.66 7.10 -16.46
N TRP A 209 -9.57 7.27 -15.75
CA TRP A 209 -9.43 6.88 -14.37
C TRP A 209 -8.87 8.01 -13.52
N ALA A 210 -9.37 8.10 -12.28
CA ALA A 210 -8.78 8.89 -11.22
C ALA A 210 -8.95 8.16 -9.88
N GLY A 211 -8.00 8.34 -8.98
CA GLY A 211 -8.06 7.73 -7.64
C GLY A 211 -7.13 8.39 -6.65
N ARG A 212 -7.42 8.14 -5.37
CA ARG A 212 -6.65 8.67 -4.25
C ARG A 212 -6.79 7.76 -3.04
N GLY A 213 -5.67 7.45 -2.41
CA GLY A 213 -5.68 6.90 -1.06
C GLY A 213 -5.20 7.94 -0.05
N ALA A 214 -5.81 7.98 1.12
CA ALA A 214 -5.51 8.91 2.20
C ALA A 214 -5.77 8.28 3.57
N ARG A 215 -5.44 9.01 4.64
CA ARG A 215 -5.85 8.69 6.01
C ARG A 215 -6.98 9.59 6.48
N ASP A 216 -6.98 10.81 6.01
CA ASP A 216 -7.94 11.85 6.32
C ASP A 216 -8.87 12.11 5.14
N TRP A 217 -10.18 11.90 5.37
CA TRP A 217 -11.24 12.16 4.40
C TRP A 217 -11.20 13.56 3.81
N GLY A 218 -10.93 14.56 4.66
CA GLY A 218 -10.92 15.98 4.26
C GLY A 218 -9.81 16.35 3.27
N THR A 219 -8.83 15.46 3.07
CA THR A 219 -7.72 15.71 2.13
C THR A 219 -7.95 15.20 0.72
N VAL A 220 -9.09 14.51 0.46
CA VAL A 220 -9.38 13.92 -0.85
C VAL A 220 -10.23 14.87 -1.70
N PRO A 221 -9.72 15.36 -2.83
CA PRO A 221 -10.44 16.29 -3.70
C PRO A 221 -11.40 15.55 -4.65
N TYR A 222 -12.50 14.98 -4.13
CA TYR A 222 -13.42 14.13 -4.89
C TYR A 222 -13.90 14.77 -6.18
N ASP A 223 -14.34 16.04 -6.15
CA ASP A 223 -14.85 16.73 -7.32
C ASP A 223 -13.79 16.89 -8.44
N ALA A 224 -12.53 17.13 -8.05
CA ALA A 224 -11.44 17.19 -9.02
C ALA A 224 -11.16 15.79 -9.62
N LEU A 225 -11.18 14.74 -8.80
CA LEU A 225 -11.01 13.36 -9.28
C LEU A 225 -12.13 12.94 -10.22
N HIS A 226 -13.38 13.34 -9.94
CA HIS A 226 -14.51 13.07 -10.82
C HIS A 226 -14.32 13.71 -12.18
N ARG A 227 -13.94 15.01 -12.22
CA ARG A 227 -13.67 15.72 -13.48
C ARG A 227 -12.53 15.08 -14.26
N ILE A 228 -11.41 14.78 -13.60
CA ILE A 228 -10.26 14.12 -14.26
C ILE A 228 -10.68 12.82 -14.93
N ALA A 229 -11.46 11.96 -14.26
CA ALA A 229 -11.91 10.70 -14.85
C ALA A 229 -12.86 10.91 -16.03
N VAL A 230 -13.80 11.87 -15.93
CA VAL A 230 -14.75 12.22 -16.99
C VAL A 230 -14.01 12.80 -18.20
N ASP A 231 -13.16 13.79 -17.99
CA ASP A 231 -12.39 14.44 -19.06
C ASP A 231 -11.52 13.45 -19.83
N LYS A 232 -10.82 12.57 -19.09
CA LYS A 232 -10.02 11.51 -19.71
C LYS A 232 -10.86 10.53 -20.50
N ALA A 233 -12.03 10.15 -20.02
CA ALA A 233 -12.93 9.26 -20.75
C ALA A 233 -13.41 9.89 -22.08
N GLN A 234 -13.73 11.18 -22.07
CA GLN A 234 -14.12 11.91 -23.27
C GLN A 234 -12.94 12.08 -24.25
N LEU A 235 -11.76 12.43 -23.71
CA LEU A 235 -10.55 12.64 -24.52
C LEU A 235 -10.01 11.33 -25.11
N SER A 236 -10.29 10.18 -24.48
CA SER A 236 -9.79 8.87 -24.91
C SER A 236 -10.69 8.14 -25.92
N ARG A 237 -11.74 8.78 -26.43
CA ARG A 237 -12.62 8.21 -27.46
C ARG A 237 -11.88 7.93 -28.75
N SER A 238 -12.19 6.80 -29.39
CA SER A 238 -11.67 6.42 -30.70
C SER A 238 -10.14 6.53 -30.77
N PRO A 239 -9.41 5.81 -29.93
CA PRO A 239 -7.95 5.91 -29.86
C PRO A 239 -7.33 5.52 -31.21
N ARG A 240 -6.28 6.23 -31.61
CA ARG A 240 -5.52 5.92 -32.81
C ARG A 240 -4.44 4.90 -32.50
N SER A 241 -4.15 4.07 -33.46
CA SER A 241 -3.00 3.16 -33.35
C SER A 241 -1.71 3.96 -33.33
N LEU A 242 -0.83 3.65 -32.38
CA LEU A 242 0.55 4.11 -32.35
C LEU A 242 1.43 2.86 -32.35
N GLU A 243 2.44 2.82 -33.21
CA GLU A 243 3.34 1.68 -33.34
C GLU A 243 4.07 1.41 -32.02
N PRO A 244 4.18 0.14 -31.58
CA PRO A 244 5.03 -0.23 -30.47
C PRO A 244 6.47 0.23 -30.70
N GLY A 245 7.18 0.48 -29.61
CA GLY A 245 8.55 1.01 -29.67
C GLY A 245 8.97 1.67 -28.38
N THR A 246 10.06 2.39 -28.43
CA THR A 246 10.60 3.13 -27.30
C THR A 246 10.21 4.59 -27.40
N TYR A 247 9.64 5.12 -26.31
CA TYR A 247 9.11 6.47 -26.26
C TYR A 247 9.57 7.22 -25.02
N THR A 248 9.67 8.53 -25.08
CA THR A 248 9.55 9.36 -23.89
C THR A 248 8.15 9.20 -23.34
N VAL A 249 8.01 8.94 -22.05
CA VAL A 249 6.71 8.84 -21.38
C VAL A 249 6.59 9.83 -20.24
N VAL A 250 5.40 10.37 -20.07
CA VAL A 250 4.99 11.08 -18.85
C VAL A 250 4.13 10.10 -18.05
N LEU A 251 4.68 9.58 -16.97
CA LEU A 251 3.97 8.69 -16.06
C LEU A 251 3.27 9.51 -14.97
N GLU A 252 1.95 9.38 -14.88
CA GLU A 252 1.21 10.01 -13.78
C GLU A 252 1.57 9.38 -12.42
N PRO A 253 1.29 10.06 -11.29
CA PRO A 253 1.71 9.58 -9.97
C PRO A 253 1.25 8.17 -9.64
N GLN A 254 0.09 7.70 -10.15
CA GLN A 254 -0.34 6.32 -9.93
C GLN A 254 0.58 5.32 -10.63
N ALA A 255 0.97 5.57 -11.88
CA ALA A 255 1.91 4.71 -12.61
C ALA A 255 3.29 4.69 -11.94
N VAL A 256 3.76 5.84 -11.47
CA VAL A 256 5.02 5.94 -10.68
C VAL A 256 4.91 5.17 -9.38
N ALA A 257 3.79 5.27 -8.65
CA ALA A 257 3.58 4.52 -7.42
C ALA A 257 3.65 3.01 -7.63
N ASP A 258 3.17 2.52 -8.77
CA ASP A 258 3.26 1.11 -9.13
C ASP A 258 4.72 0.70 -9.39
N LEU A 259 5.48 1.46 -10.20
CA LEU A 259 6.91 1.21 -10.45
C LEU A 259 7.76 1.26 -9.17
N ILE A 260 7.56 2.27 -8.32
CA ILE A 260 8.27 2.40 -7.04
C ILE A 260 7.93 1.23 -6.11
N GLY A 261 6.71 0.69 -6.18
CA GLY A 261 6.33 -0.51 -5.44
C GLY A 261 7.11 -1.75 -5.87
N LEU A 262 7.37 -1.91 -7.16
CA LEU A 262 8.18 -3.01 -7.71
C LEU A 262 9.65 -2.88 -7.31
N LEU A 263 10.21 -1.68 -7.39
CA LEU A 263 11.57 -1.39 -6.95
C LEU A 263 11.73 -1.69 -5.46
N ALA A 264 10.86 -1.15 -4.62
CA ALA A 264 10.90 -1.36 -3.18
C ALA A 264 10.76 -2.83 -2.77
N GLY A 265 9.90 -3.59 -3.45
CA GLY A 265 9.75 -5.04 -3.24
C GLY A 265 10.97 -5.87 -3.63
N SER A 266 11.93 -5.27 -4.32
CA SER A 266 13.18 -5.93 -4.75
C SER A 266 14.39 -5.59 -3.88
N LEU A 267 14.26 -4.64 -2.93
CA LEU A 267 15.34 -4.18 -2.04
C LEU A 267 15.64 -5.19 -0.91
N ASP A 268 15.86 -6.44 -1.23
CA ASP A 268 16.08 -7.53 -0.26
C ASP A 268 17.58 -7.85 -0.18
N ALA A 269 18.18 -7.66 1.00
CA ALA A 269 19.60 -7.85 1.23
C ALA A 269 20.00 -9.30 1.05
N ARG A 270 19.22 -10.27 1.56
CA ARG A 270 19.56 -11.69 1.43
C ARG A 270 19.62 -12.13 -0.02
N ARG A 271 18.64 -11.71 -0.83
CA ARG A 271 18.66 -12.02 -2.28
C ARG A 271 19.85 -11.38 -2.97
N ALA A 272 20.25 -10.18 -2.54
CA ALA A 272 21.41 -9.50 -3.10
C ALA A 272 22.72 -10.22 -2.73
N ASP A 273 22.92 -10.55 -1.46
CA ASP A 273 24.10 -11.29 -0.97
C ASP A 273 24.23 -12.67 -1.61
N GLU A 274 23.11 -13.36 -1.84
CA GLU A 274 23.07 -14.68 -2.49
C GLU A 274 23.14 -14.63 -4.03
N GLY A 275 23.40 -13.48 -4.65
CA GLY A 275 23.54 -13.34 -6.11
C GLY A 275 22.24 -13.48 -6.91
N ARG A 276 21.07 -13.31 -6.28
CA ARG A 276 19.74 -13.54 -6.87
C ARG A 276 18.93 -12.26 -7.11
N SER A 277 19.58 -11.10 -7.10
CA SER A 277 18.93 -9.79 -7.18
C SER A 277 19.63 -8.86 -8.17
N ALA A 278 18.94 -7.86 -8.68
CA ALA A 278 19.52 -6.73 -9.41
C ALA A 278 20.52 -5.92 -8.55
N PHE A 279 20.47 -6.10 -7.25
CA PHE A 279 21.37 -5.44 -6.29
C PHE A 279 22.54 -6.32 -5.83
N SER A 280 22.76 -7.46 -6.48
CA SER A 280 23.96 -8.27 -6.30
C SER A 280 25.13 -7.66 -7.08
N ALA A 281 26.29 -7.52 -6.43
CA ALA A 281 27.50 -7.07 -7.11
C ALA A 281 28.17 -8.21 -7.89
N THR A 282 28.82 -7.85 -8.98
CA THR A 282 29.67 -8.82 -9.73
C THR A 282 30.86 -9.22 -8.86
N GLY A 283 30.99 -10.52 -8.61
CA GLY A 283 32.06 -11.03 -7.73
C GLY A 283 31.65 -11.22 -6.27
N GLY A 284 30.40 -10.96 -5.92
CA GLY A 284 29.82 -11.19 -4.59
C GLY A 284 29.50 -9.89 -3.82
N GLY A 285 28.61 -10.00 -2.83
CA GLY A 285 28.13 -8.88 -2.04
C GLY A 285 27.03 -8.08 -2.75
N THR A 286 26.79 -6.86 -2.28
CA THR A 286 25.70 -6.00 -2.74
C THR A 286 26.19 -4.76 -3.48
N ARG A 287 25.31 -4.14 -4.25
CA ARG A 287 25.55 -2.88 -4.95
C ARG A 287 25.28 -1.64 -4.08
N VAL A 288 25.24 -1.77 -2.76
CA VAL A 288 25.16 -0.61 -1.85
C VAL A 288 26.35 0.31 -2.07
N GLY A 289 26.08 1.60 -2.25
CA GLY A 289 27.07 2.61 -2.64
C GLY A 289 27.13 2.90 -4.15
N GLU A 290 26.48 2.10 -4.99
CA GLU A 290 26.44 2.35 -6.44
C GLU A 290 25.25 3.23 -6.83
N GLN A 291 25.43 4.03 -7.86
CA GLN A 291 24.31 4.75 -8.50
C GLN A 291 23.47 3.77 -9.30
N ILE A 292 22.17 3.71 -9.00
CA ILE A 292 21.23 2.76 -9.62
C ILE A 292 20.11 3.45 -10.42
N VAL A 293 19.85 4.74 -10.16
CA VAL A 293 18.88 5.57 -10.86
C VAL A 293 19.44 7.00 -11.01
N ASP A 294 18.66 7.91 -11.60
CA ASP A 294 19.03 9.32 -11.75
C ASP A 294 19.32 10.00 -10.39
N SER A 295 20.32 10.86 -10.33
CA SER A 295 20.79 11.52 -9.10
C SER A 295 19.76 12.45 -8.44
N ARG A 296 18.68 12.85 -9.12
CA ARG A 296 17.59 13.63 -8.53
C ARG A 296 16.62 12.80 -7.69
N ILE A 297 16.75 11.46 -7.73
CA ILE A 297 15.84 10.54 -7.04
C ILE A 297 16.36 10.20 -5.66
N THR A 298 15.59 10.56 -4.65
CA THR A 298 15.70 10.05 -3.29
C THR A 298 14.43 9.28 -2.94
N LEU A 299 14.58 8.03 -2.47
CA LEU A 299 13.50 7.15 -2.05
C LEU A 299 13.70 6.75 -0.60
N ARG A 300 12.70 7.01 0.24
CA ARG A 300 12.75 6.68 1.67
C ARG A 300 11.45 6.07 2.18
N SER A 301 11.56 5.27 3.23
CA SER A 301 10.45 4.92 4.11
C SER A 301 10.27 5.99 5.17
N ASP A 302 9.03 6.43 5.37
CA ASP A 302 8.64 7.41 6.39
C ASP A 302 7.33 6.94 7.06
N PRO A 303 7.38 5.91 7.93
CA PRO A 303 6.18 5.37 8.55
C PRO A 303 5.48 6.39 9.44
N GLN A 304 6.21 7.25 10.15
CA GLN A 304 5.66 8.27 11.04
C GLN A 304 4.97 9.38 10.25
N GLY A 305 5.65 9.96 9.25
CA GLY A 305 5.12 11.05 8.44
C GLY A 305 3.97 10.62 7.52
N LEU A 306 3.85 9.32 7.21
CA LEU A 306 2.71 8.76 6.48
C LEU A 306 1.64 8.14 7.39
N GLY A 307 1.79 8.24 8.71
CA GLY A 307 0.79 7.77 9.67
C GLY A 307 0.64 6.25 9.73
N SER A 308 1.69 5.50 9.41
CA SER A 308 1.67 4.03 9.39
C SER A 308 2.00 3.44 10.75
N THR A 309 1.73 2.14 10.93
CA THR A 309 2.11 1.37 12.12
C THR A 309 3.62 1.48 12.33
N PRO A 310 4.11 1.84 13.54
CA PRO A 310 5.51 2.10 13.78
C PRO A 310 6.33 0.85 14.16
N TRP A 311 5.83 -0.36 13.90
CA TRP A 311 6.54 -1.61 14.14
C TRP A 311 6.33 -2.62 13.00
N ALA A 312 7.30 -3.53 12.85
CA ALA A 312 7.22 -4.70 11.99
C ALA A 312 6.44 -5.84 12.66
N GLY A 313 6.13 -6.90 11.93
CA GLY A 313 5.31 -8.02 12.41
C GLY A 313 5.88 -8.77 13.62
N ASP A 314 7.18 -8.66 13.88
CA ASP A 314 7.89 -9.23 15.04
C ASP A 314 8.08 -8.21 16.18
N GLY A 315 7.52 -7.02 16.06
CA GLY A 315 7.62 -5.94 17.05
C GLY A 315 8.82 -5.03 16.90
N MET A 316 9.70 -5.24 15.92
CA MET A 316 10.84 -4.36 15.69
C MET A 316 10.36 -2.94 15.35
N PRO A 317 10.91 -1.88 15.99
CA PRO A 317 10.59 -0.50 15.64
C PRO A 317 10.90 -0.19 14.17
N LEU A 318 9.98 0.48 13.50
CA LEU A 318 10.16 1.00 12.15
C LEU A 318 10.60 2.47 12.23
N GLU A 319 11.87 2.70 11.93
CA GLU A 319 12.45 4.04 11.78
C GLU A 319 12.39 4.48 10.32
N PRO A 320 12.51 5.78 10.03
CA PRO A 320 12.75 6.26 8.68
C PRO A 320 14.03 5.64 8.08
N VAL A 321 13.95 5.12 6.88
CA VAL A 321 15.09 4.51 6.17
C VAL A 321 15.20 5.13 4.78
N THR A 322 16.36 5.64 4.42
CA THR A 322 16.67 6.08 3.06
C THR A 322 17.21 4.89 2.27
N TRP A 323 16.46 4.44 1.28
CA TRP A 323 16.82 3.33 0.41
C TRP A 323 17.74 3.76 -0.73
N VAL A 324 17.36 4.85 -1.37
CA VAL A 324 18.11 5.51 -2.43
C VAL A 324 18.27 6.98 -2.05
N GLU A 325 19.46 7.51 -2.13
CA GLU A 325 19.77 8.92 -1.89
C GLU A 325 20.56 9.45 -3.08
N ASP A 326 20.03 10.49 -3.71
CA ASP A 326 20.64 11.10 -4.88
C ASP A 326 21.04 10.06 -5.96
N GLY A 327 20.13 9.12 -6.22
CA GLY A 327 20.31 8.02 -7.17
C GLY A 327 21.16 6.85 -6.69
N VAL A 328 21.84 6.98 -5.54
CA VAL A 328 22.75 5.96 -4.99
C VAL A 328 22.01 5.03 -4.05
N LEU A 329 22.14 3.72 -4.22
CA LEU A 329 21.62 2.71 -3.30
C LEU A 329 22.32 2.83 -1.95
N ARG A 330 21.58 3.17 -0.89
CA ARG A 330 22.12 3.35 0.46
C ARG A 330 21.83 2.17 1.38
N ASN A 331 20.65 1.57 1.25
CA ASN A 331 20.22 0.49 2.12
C ASN A 331 19.49 -0.60 1.34
N LEU A 332 19.56 -1.83 1.87
CA LEU A 332 18.73 -2.95 1.52
C LEU A 332 17.95 -3.41 2.77
N TYR A 333 16.85 -4.12 2.57
CA TYR A 333 16.07 -4.70 3.64
C TYR A 333 16.79 -5.88 4.27
N TYR A 334 17.17 -5.72 5.52
CA TYR A 334 17.69 -6.77 6.39
C TYR A 334 16.62 -7.15 7.42
N ASN A 335 16.07 -8.36 7.36
CA ASN A 335 15.33 -8.91 8.49
C ASN A 335 16.29 -9.20 9.65
N ARG A 336 15.77 -9.42 10.86
CA ARG A 336 16.61 -9.62 12.07
C ARG A 336 17.59 -10.78 11.91
N PHE A 337 17.14 -11.92 11.38
CA PHE A 337 17.99 -13.10 11.17
C PHE A 337 19.15 -12.82 10.19
N TRP A 338 18.84 -12.24 9.04
CA TRP A 338 19.86 -11.97 8.04
C TRP A 338 20.84 -10.87 8.47
N ALA A 339 20.33 -9.87 9.20
CA ALA A 339 21.16 -8.84 9.81
C ALA A 339 22.16 -9.43 10.81
N ASP A 340 21.68 -10.29 11.72
CA ASP A 340 22.55 -10.98 12.69
C ASP A 340 23.62 -11.82 11.99
N LYS A 341 23.23 -12.60 10.99
CA LYS A 341 24.15 -13.45 10.21
C LYS A 341 25.22 -12.65 9.46
N GLN A 342 24.91 -11.43 9.02
CA GLN A 342 25.81 -10.55 8.28
C GLN A 342 26.55 -9.53 9.15
N GLY A 343 26.30 -9.50 10.47
CA GLY A 343 26.81 -8.47 11.37
C GLY A 343 26.30 -7.05 11.03
N ALA A 344 25.10 -6.97 10.45
CA ALA A 344 24.46 -5.72 10.03
C ALA A 344 23.34 -5.30 11.00
N LYS A 345 22.87 -4.06 10.89
CA LYS A 345 21.69 -3.60 11.61
C LYS A 345 20.41 -4.01 10.85
N PRO A 346 19.39 -4.59 11.49
CA PRO A 346 18.14 -4.87 10.83
C PRO A 346 17.44 -3.56 10.44
N THR A 347 16.76 -3.58 9.30
CA THR A 347 15.94 -2.47 8.80
C THR A 347 14.47 -2.91 8.73
N GLY A 348 13.54 -1.96 8.71
CA GLY A 348 12.16 -2.26 8.36
C GLY A 348 12.01 -2.65 6.89
N THR A 349 10.89 -3.26 6.54
CA THR A 349 10.54 -3.51 5.13
C THR A 349 10.35 -2.19 4.37
N PRO A 350 10.71 -2.11 3.08
CA PRO A 350 10.48 -0.93 2.25
C PRO A 350 8.99 -0.66 2.06
N GLY A 351 8.41 0.07 2.99
CA GLY A 351 7.00 0.49 3.03
C GLY A 351 6.88 1.96 3.39
N SER A 352 5.68 2.50 3.40
CA SER A 352 5.44 3.92 3.72
C SER A 352 6.36 4.86 2.94
N LEU A 353 6.31 4.73 1.61
CA LEU A 353 7.33 5.28 0.71
C LEU A 353 7.06 6.73 0.33
N ARG A 354 8.11 7.54 0.40
CA ARG A 354 8.20 8.87 -0.20
C ARG A 354 9.31 8.91 -1.24
N MET A 355 9.01 9.46 -2.41
CA MET A 355 9.98 9.77 -3.45
C MET A 355 10.13 11.29 -3.56
N SER A 356 11.36 11.76 -3.78
CA SER A 356 11.64 13.17 -4.08
C SER A 356 10.86 13.65 -5.31
N GLY A 357 10.75 14.94 -5.48
CA GLY A 357 10.18 15.60 -6.65
C GLY A 357 10.76 16.98 -6.85
N GLU A 358 10.31 17.65 -7.91
CA GLU A 358 10.68 18.98 -8.30
C GLU A 358 9.47 19.92 -8.22
N ASP A 359 9.69 21.24 -8.36
CA ASP A 359 8.60 22.22 -8.30
C ASP A 359 7.92 22.40 -9.67
N ASN A 360 7.52 21.30 -10.29
CA ASN A 360 6.76 21.28 -11.54
C ASN A 360 5.36 20.69 -11.32
N SER A 361 4.42 21.05 -12.16
CA SER A 361 3.13 20.37 -12.29
C SER A 361 3.19 19.25 -13.33
N LEU A 362 2.15 18.41 -13.41
CA LEU A 362 2.00 17.41 -14.49
C LEU A 362 1.93 18.11 -15.86
N GLU A 363 1.25 19.25 -15.93
CA GLU A 363 1.12 20.07 -17.15
C GLU A 363 2.48 20.63 -17.61
N ASP A 364 3.40 20.96 -16.68
CA ASP A 364 4.75 21.39 -17.01
C ASP A 364 5.56 20.24 -17.63
N LEU A 365 5.39 19.02 -17.12
CA LEU A 365 6.02 17.83 -17.70
C LEU A 365 5.52 17.59 -19.14
N ILE A 366 4.20 17.71 -19.35
CA ILE A 366 3.58 17.58 -20.68
C ILE A 366 4.13 18.68 -21.59
N ARG A 367 4.12 19.95 -21.13
CA ARG A 367 4.59 21.11 -21.92
C ARG A 367 6.07 20.97 -22.32
N GLY A 368 6.89 20.37 -21.46
CA GLY A 368 8.30 20.11 -21.75
C GLY A 368 8.55 18.90 -22.65
N THR A 369 7.52 18.17 -23.11
CA THR A 369 7.66 16.96 -23.93
C THR A 369 7.45 17.29 -25.40
N ARG A 370 8.52 17.13 -26.22
CA ARG A 370 8.41 17.37 -27.67
C ARG A 370 7.55 16.29 -28.34
N ARG A 371 7.81 15.00 -28.06
CA ARG A 371 7.02 13.86 -28.50
C ARG A 371 7.10 12.75 -27.46
N GLY A 372 5.97 12.23 -27.04
CA GLY A 372 5.91 11.20 -26.00
C GLY A 372 4.50 10.68 -25.78
N VAL A 373 4.34 9.81 -24.77
CA VAL A 373 3.05 9.25 -24.37
C VAL A 373 2.77 9.59 -22.91
N LEU A 374 1.62 10.21 -22.66
CA LEU A 374 1.08 10.32 -21.29
C LEU A 374 0.43 9.00 -20.91
N VAL A 375 0.82 8.43 -19.76
CA VAL A 375 0.33 7.16 -19.23
C VAL A 375 -0.34 7.38 -17.89
N THR A 376 -1.64 7.11 -17.81
CA THR A 376 -2.43 7.31 -16.59
C THR A 376 -2.07 6.30 -15.51
N ARG A 377 -2.02 5.01 -15.84
CA ARG A 377 -1.64 3.95 -14.88
C ARG A 377 -1.15 2.69 -15.57
N LEU A 378 -0.44 1.86 -14.77
CA LEU A 378 0.01 0.54 -15.17
C LEU A 378 -0.96 -0.52 -14.61
N TRP A 379 -1.12 -1.62 -15.33
CA TRP A 379 -2.07 -2.67 -15.01
C TRP A 379 -1.51 -4.06 -15.31
N TYR A 380 -2.01 -5.09 -14.62
CA TYR A 380 -1.70 -6.50 -14.89
C TYR A 380 -0.19 -6.79 -14.94
N ILE A 381 0.54 -6.24 -13.96
CA ILE A 381 2.00 -6.30 -13.89
C ILE A 381 2.45 -7.70 -13.49
N ARG A 382 3.43 -8.27 -14.22
CA ARG A 382 4.03 -9.57 -13.96
C ARG A 382 5.54 -9.47 -14.02
N ASN A 383 6.22 -10.18 -13.11
CA ASN A 383 7.66 -10.29 -13.12
C ASN A 383 8.11 -11.17 -14.30
N ILE A 384 9.16 -10.74 -15.01
CA ILE A 384 9.84 -11.49 -16.06
C ILE A 384 11.20 -11.99 -15.53
N ASP A 385 12.01 -11.07 -15.00
CA ASP A 385 13.34 -11.40 -14.49
C ASP A 385 13.64 -10.61 -13.21
N PRO A 386 13.76 -11.29 -12.05
CA PRO A 386 14.08 -10.62 -10.79
C PRO A 386 15.52 -10.08 -10.73
N ARG A 387 16.44 -10.56 -11.58
CA ARG A 387 17.83 -10.10 -11.60
C ARG A 387 18.00 -8.74 -12.24
N THR A 388 17.06 -8.33 -13.07
CA THR A 388 17.03 -7.02 -13.72
C THR A 388 15.85 -6.19 -13.28
N ILE A 389 15.01 -6.72 -12.39
CA ILE A 389 13.71 -6.15 -11.99
C ILE A 389 12.86 -5.88 -13.23
N LEU A 390 12.95 -6.77 -14.24
CA LEU A 390 12.20 -6.65 -15.48
C LEU A 390 10.76 -7.12 -15.26
N TYR A 391 9.82 -6.27 -15.65
CA TYR A 391 8.40 -6.55 -15.58
C TYR A 391 7.74 -6.36 -16.94
N THR A 392 6.62 -7.05 -17.14
CA THR A 392 5.66 -6.76 -18.19
C THR A 392 4.32 -6.35 -17.59
N GLY A 393 3.59 -5.55 -18.29
CA GLY A 393 2.24 -5.13 -17.89
C GLY A 393 1.52 -4.46 -19.03
N LEU A 394 0.37 -3.89 -18.73
CA LEU A 394 -0.45 -3.12 -19.66
C LEU A 394 -0.52 -1.67 -19.17
N THR A 395 -0.61 -0.71 -20.09
CA THR A 395 -1.13 0.62 -19.78
C THR A 395 -2.66 0.57 -19.77
N ARG A 396 -3.32 1.49 -19.08
CA ARG A 396 -4.78 1.46 -18.97
C ARG A 396 -5.40 2.82 -18.64
N ASP A 397 -6.68 2.97 -19.05
CA ASP A 397 -7.58 4.07 -18.68
C ASP A 397 -7.07 5.47 -19.06
N GLY A 398 -6.56 5.61 -20.25
CA GLY A 398 -6.11 6.86 -20.84
C GLY A 398 -4.61 6.86 -21.12
N ASN A 399 -4.29 6.66 -22.41
CA ASN A 399 -2.97 6.91 -22.96
C ASN A 399 -3.13 7.97 -24.04
N PHE A 400 -2.26 8.96 -24.05
CA PHE A 400 -2.38 10.08 -24.97
C PHE A 400 -1.04 10.40 -25.61
N LEU A 401 -1.03 10.61 -26.93
CA LEU A 401 0.14 11.13 -27.60
C LEU A 401 0.35 12.59 -27.23
N ILE A 402 1.58 12.92 -26.88
CA ILE A 402 2.04 14.28 -26.67
C ILE A 402 2.90 14.68 -27.87
N GLU A 403 2.60 15.82 -28.48
CA GLU A 403 3.45 16.47 -29.50
C GLU A 403 3.55 17.95 -29.20
N ASP A 404 4.76 18.49 -29.29
CA ASP A 404 5.09 19.89 -29.05
C ASP A 404 4.47 20.48 -27.78
N GLY A 405 4.56 19.72 -26.71
CA GLY A 405 4.09 20.13 -25.37
C GLY A 405 2.58 20.07 -25.17
N ARG A 406 1.84 19.38 -26.04
CA ARG A 406 0.38 19.27 -25.96
C ARG A 406 -0.08 17.83 -26.15
N VAL A 407 -1.12 17.47 -25.44
CA VAL A 407 -1.87 16.24 -25.72
C VAL A 407 -2.64 16.42 -27.02
N VAL A 408 -2.36 15.59 -28.05
CA VAL A 408 -2.94 15.75 -29.39
C VAL A 408 -4.06 14.78 -29.70
N HIS A 409 -3.95 13.52 -29.29
CA HIS A 409 -5.02 12.53 -29.43
C HIS A 409 -4.78 11.31 -28.54
N PRO A 410 -5.83 10.54 -28.23
CA PRO A 410 -5.69 9.28 -27.52
C PRO A 410 -5.02 8.20 -28.39
N VAL A 411 -4.32 7.30 -27.74
CA VAL A 411 -3.69 6.14 -28.36
C VAL A 411 -4.14 4.84 -27.67
N ASN A 412 -4.05 3.72 -28.36
CA ASN A 412 -4.37 2.42 -27.82
C ASN A 412 -3.55 2.11 -26.55
N ASN A 413 -4.06 1.21 -25.74
CA ASN A 413 -3.27 0.66 -24.65
C ASN A 413 -2.11 -0.16 -25.18
N PHE A 414 -1.05 -0.23 -24.40
CA PHE A 414 0.17 -0.97 -24.75
C PHE A 414 0.44 -2.06 -23.73
N ARG A 415 1.07 -3.13 -24.20
CA ARG A 415 1.92 -3.95 -23.36
C ARG A 415 3.27 -3.26 -23.24
N TRP A 416 3.77 -3.12 -22.03
CA TRP A 416 5.09 -2.62 -21.76
C TRP A 416 5.98 -3.71 -21.18
N ASN A 417 7.28 -3.64 -21.46
CA ASN A 417 8.33 -4.44 -20.87
C ASN A 417 9.44 -3.50 -20.44
N ASP A 418 9.58 -3.28 -19.14
CA ASP A 418 10.58 -2.36 -18.62
C ASP A 418 11.00 -2.69 -17.19
N SER A 419 12.09 -2.08 -16.75
CA SER A 419 12.60 -2.15 -15.38
C SER A 419 12.46 -0.79 -14.71
N PRO A 420 11.97 -0.72 -13.46
CA PRO A 420 12.00 0.52 -12.68
C PRO A 420 13.39 1.16 -12.61
N LEU A 421 14.46 0.34 -12.55
CA LEU A 421 15.84 0.84 -12.55
C LEU A 421 16.16 1.52 -13.86
N PHE A 422 15.85 0.87 -14.99
CA PHE A 422 16.12 1.43 -16.31
C PHE A 422 15.30 2.69 -16.57
N ALA A 423 13.98 2.63 -16.38
CA ALA A 423 13.11 3.78 -16.56
C ALA A 423 13.55 4.99 -15.71
N LEU A 424 13.83 4.78 -14.43
CA LEU A 424 14.24 5.85 -13.52
C LEU A 424 15.68 6.34 -13.74
N SER A 425 16.56 5.56 -14.40
CA SER A 425 17.86 6.05 -14.83
C SER A 425 17.78 7.01 -16.01
N LYS A 426 16.67 7.02 -16.74
CA LYS A 426 16.37 7.91 -17.88
C LYS A 426 15.42 9.06 -17.52
N LEU A 427 15.43 9.46 -16.24
CA LEU A 427 14.61 10.55 -15.74
C LEU A 427 14.96 11.86 -16.43
N GLU A 428 13.95 12.55 -16.95
CA GLU A 428 14.09 13.88 -17.57
C GLU A 428 13.52 15.02 -16.71
N ALA A 429 12.42 14.77 -16.00
CA ALA A 429 11.77 15.74 -15.10
C ALA A 429 10.86 15.05 -14.09
N MET A 430 10.60 15.70 -12.98
CA MET A 430 9.62 15.29 -11.95
C MET A 430 8.64 16.42 -11.65
N SER A 431 7.44 16.04 -11.21
CA SER A 431 6.50 17.00 -10.61
C SER A 431 6.69 17.11 -9.09
N ARG A 432 5.87 17.96 -8.45
CA ARG A 432 5.69 17.89 -6.98
C ARG A 432 5.13 16.54 -6.59
N PRO A 433 5.62 15.93 -5.48
CA PRO A 433 5.06 14.69 -4.97
C PRO A 433 3.62 14.89 -4.51
N VAL A 434 2.79 13.87 -4.74
CA VAL A 434 1.43 13.81 -4.23
C VAL A 434 1.17 12.47 -3.54
N ARG A 435 0.34 12.48 -2.52
CA ARG A 435 -0.08 11.24 -1.85
C ARG A 435 -1.04 10.49 -2.78
N VAL A 436 -0.66 9.30 -3.21
CA VAL A 436 -1.44 8.45 -4.12
C VAL A 436 -2.18 7.36 -3.34
N ARG A 437 -1.55 6.84 -2.28
CA ARG A 437 -2.11 5.86 -1.34
C ARG A 437 -1.86 6.31 0.09
N ALA A 438 -2.58 5.76 1.04
CA ALA A 438 -2.41 6.10 2.46
C ALA A 438 -0.95 6.04 2.94
N ASN A 439 -0.13 5.19 2.32
CA ASN A 439 1.26 4.94 2.65
C ASN A 439 2.23 5.21 1.50
N ARG A 440 1.85 6.03 0.50
CA ARG A 440 2.74 6.30 -0.65
C ARG A 440 2.55 7.71 -1.20
N GLU A 441 3.66 8.43 -1.32
CA GLU A 441 3.73 9.79 -1.84
C GLU A 441 4.84 9.86 -2.90
N VAL A 442 4.47 10.17 -4.13
CA VAL A 442 5.36 10.16 -5.30
C VAL A 442 4.98 11.26 -6.29
N PRO A 443 5.93 11.78 -7.10
CA PRO A 443 5.65 12.70 -8.19
C PRO A 443 5.10 11.99 -9.44
N ALA A 444 4.62 12.74 -10.42
CA ALA A 444 4.67 12.33 -11.81
C ALA A 444 6.11 12.42 -12.31
N VAL A 445 6.48 11.59 -13.29
CA VAL A 445 7.82 11.65 -13.90
C VAL A 445 7.74 11.65 -15.41
N ARG A 446 8.68 12.38 -16.04
CA ARG A 446 8.99 12.23 -17.47
C ARG A 446 10.27 11.42 -17.58
N VAL A 447 10.21 10.30 -18.30
CA VAL A 447 11.37 9.42 -18.52
C VAL A 447 11.51 9.16 -20.02
N GLY A 448 12.74 9.13 -20.50
CA GLY A 448 13.07 8.72 -21.85
C GLY A 448 13.09 7.19 -21.99
N GLU A 449 13.01 6.70 -23.21
CA GLU A 449 13.29 5.31 -23.57
C GLU A 449 12.44 4.24 -22.82
N PHE A 450 11.17 4.52 -22.56
CA PHE A 450 10.25 3.52 -22.00
C PHE A 450 9.70 2.62 -23.12
N THR A 451 9.73 1.29 -22.90
CA THR A 451 9.48 0.31 -23.97
C THR A 451 8.06 -0.23 -23.98
N PHE A 452 7.36 0.03 -25.06
CA PHE A 452 6.09 -0.62 -25.42
C PHE A 452 6.34 -1.73 -26.42
N SER A 453 6.00 -2.98 -26.06
CA SER A 453 6.34 -4.18 -26.83
C SER A 453 5.25 -4.61 -27.81
N SER A 454 4.00 -4.23 -27.56
CA SER A 454 2.86 -4.50 -28.46
C SER A 454 1.67 -3.61 -28.13
N VAL A 455 0.75 -3.44 -29.06
CA VAL A 455 -0.58 -2.85 -28.79
C VAL A 455 -1.41 -3.83 -27.97
N SER A 456 -2.25 -3.33 -27.09
CA SER A 456 -3.21 -4.10 -26.30
C SER A 456 -4.63 -3.65 -26.59
N GLU A 457 -5.51 -4.58 -26.92
CA GLU A 457 -6.94 -4.34 -27.11
C GLU A 457 -7.71 -4.23 -25.76
N ALA A 458 -7.04 -4.49 -24.64
CA ALA A 458 -7.67 -4.39 -23.32
C ALA A 458 -8.07 -2.94 -23.00
N VAL A 459 -9.38 -2.71 -22.81
CA VAL A 459 -9.99 -1.42 -22.45
C VAL A 459 -10.20 -1.30 -20.93
#